data_75903eab4e1841609459374cfc194df7
#
_entry.id   75903eab4e1841609459374cfc194df7
#
_cell.length_a   1.000
_cell.length_b   1.000
_cell.length_c   1.000
_cell.angle_alpha   90.00
_cell.angle_beta   90.00
_cell.angle_gamma   90.00
#
_symmetry.space_group_name_H-M   'P 1'
#
loop_
_entity.id
_entity.type
_entity.pdbx_description
1 polymer ?
#
loop_
_entity_poly.entity_id
_entity_poly.type
_entity_poly.pdbx_seq_one_letter_code
_entity_poly.pdbx_strand_id
1 'polypeptide(L)'
;LRMEPDNITAACMRIEYLAKNADDRIHHYEDLTRKATAQLQAAGIFSEENIGKFWQLPATKPYMFLRLSYLESLIGARKLRLAAKECVEMLRLSELDALGRRYQLMFIYSAIEEGDAAIELYQRYEEGVAMMYLPLTMLFYRLGKMKMARNFLKELSSVNVDTEAFFERGVNGDLPTRAPGRYAGSFAIGTMEEFGEAVTD
;
A
#
# COMPACT_ATOMS: atom_id res chain seq x y z
N LEU A 1 -9.85 25.76 15.29
CA LEU A 1 -8.62 25.78 14.50
C LEU A 1 -9.05 25.83 13.02
N ARG A 2 -8.83 26.98 12.35
CA ARG A 2 -8.93 27.03 10.90
C ARG A 2 -7.83 26.13 10.35
N MET A 3 -8.22 25.08 9.62
CA MET A 3 -7.26 24.19 8.98
C MET A 3 -6.82 24.89 7.68
N GLU A 4 -5.69 25.58 7.75
CA GLU A 4 -4.92 25.93 6.57
C GLU A 4 -4.20 24.66 6.08
N PRO A 5 -3.92 24.52 4.76
CA PRO A 5 -3.19 23.35 4.24
C PRO A 5 -1.90 23.05 5.01
N ASP A 6 -1.24 24.07 5.55
CA ASP A 6 -0.04 23.97 6.38
C ASP A 6 -0.29 23.28 7.73
N ASN A 7 -1.52 23.03 8.12
CA ASN A 7 -1.88 22.49 9.42
C ASN A 7 -2.21 20.98 9.41
N ILE A 8 -2.33 20.34 8.23
CA ILE A 8 -2.61 18.89 8.13
C ILE A 8 -1.47 18.09 8.77
N THR A 9 -0.24 18.43 8.48
CA THR A 9 0.94 17.74 9.06
C THR A 9 0.96 17.86 10.57
N ALA A 10 0.71 19.06 11.11
CA ALA A 10 0.62 19.28 12.55
C ALA A 10 -0.57 18.52 13.17
N ALA A 11 -1.68 18.41 12.47
CA ALA A 11 -2.84 17.63 12.91
C ALA A 11 -2.51 16.12 12.94
N CYS A 12 -1.81 15.57 11.95
CA CYS A 12 -1.34 14.20 11.95
C CYS A 12 -0.39 13.92 13.13
N MET A 13 0.62 14.75 13.33
CA MET A 13 1.53 14.63 14.49
C MET A 13 0.78 14.65 15.83
N ARG A 14 -0.23 15.48 15.95
CA ARG A 14 -1.07 15.55 17.16
C ARG A 14 -1.89 14.27 17.34
N ILE A 15 -2.41 13.66 16.29
CA ILE A 15 -3.11 12.37 16.36
C ILE A 15 -2.16 11.29 16.86
N GLU A 16 -0.95 11.18 16.30
CA GLU A 16 0.05 10.19 16.74
C GLU A 16 0.43 10.33 18.21
N TYR A 17 0.50 11.56 18.69
CA TYR A 17 0.85 11.81 20.10
C TYR A 17 -0.31 11.60 21.09
N LEU A 18 -1.55 11.92 20.71
CA LEU A 18 -2.70 11.95 21.62
C LEU A 18 -3.60 10.71 21.54
N ALA A 19 -3.50 9.90 20.48
CA ALA A 19 -4.33 8.73 20.33
C ALA A 19 -4.03 7.71 21.45
N LYS A 20 -5.09 7.27 22.13
CA LYS A 20 -5.01 6.36 23.28
C LYS A 20 -4.78 4.92 22.87
N ASN A 21 -5.23 4.54 21.69
CA ASN A 21 -5.13 3.21 21.12
C ASN A 21 -5.33 3.26 19.59
N ALA A 22 -5.23 2.12 18.93
CA ALA A 22 -5.36 2.01 17.47
C ALA A 22 -6.74 2.45 16.95
N ASP A 23 -7.84 2.10 17.63
CA ASP A 23 -9.18 2.47 17.19
C ASP A 23 -9.43 3.98 17.34
N ASP A 24 -8.96 4.58 18.43
CA ASP A 24 -9.01 6.03 18.64
C ASP A 24 -8.21 6.78 17.57
N ARG A 25 -7.02 6.29 17.23
CA ARG A 25 -6.19 6.83 16.15
C ARG A 25 -6.90 6.78 14.81
N ILE A 26 -7.48 5.65 14.44
CA ILE A 26 -8.23 5.45 13.21
C ILE A 26 -9.40 6.44 13.14
N HIS A 27 -10.17 6.56 14.23
CA HIS A 27 -11.29 7.49 14.29
C HIS A 27 -10.85 8.95 14.06
N HIS A 28 -9.75 9.37 14.69
CA HIS A 28 -9.20 10.71 14.48
C HIS A 28 -8.72 10.94 13.04
N TYR A 29 -8.07 9.95 12.43
CA TYR A 29 -7.65 10.05 11.02
C TYR A 29 -8.84 10.06 10.07
N GLU A 30 -9.87 9.25 10.30
CA GLU A 30 -11.10 9.25 9.52
C GLU A 30 -11.78 10.62 9.55
N ASP A 31 -11.94 11.19 10.74
CA ASP A 31 -12.52 12.53 10.93
C ASP A 31 -11.70 13.63 10.24
N LEU A 32 -10.37 13.58 10.37
CA LEU A 32 -9.48 14.54 9.73
C LEU A 32 -9.55 14.42 8.20
N THR A 33 -9.53 13.19 7.67
CA THR A 33 -9.64 12.92 6.23
C THR A 33 -10.97 13.44 5.69
N ARG A 34 -12.08 13.18 6.37
CA ARG A 34 -13.41 13.67 5.99
C ARG A 34 -13.47 15.21 5.95
N LYS A 35 -12.90 15.89 6.96
CA LYS A 35 -12.84 17.36 7.02
C LYS A 35 -11.96 17.94 5.91
N ALA A 36 -10.77 17.35 5.69
CA ALA A 36 -9.86 17.79 4.65
C ALA A 36 -10.46 17.57 3.24
N THR A 37 -11.15 16.45 3.01
CA THR A 37 -11.87 16.17 1.77
C THR A 37 -12.92 17.26 1.50
N ALA A 38 -13.77 17.57 2.48
CA ALA A 38 -14.80 18.60 2.34
C ALA A 38 -14.22 19.99 2.03
N GLN A 39 -13.08 20.34 2.63
CA GLN A 39 -12.39 21.61 2.34
C GLN A 39 -11.83 21.66 0.92
N LEU A 40 -11.17 20.58 0.46
CA LEU A 40 -10.64 20.50 -0.90
C LEU A 40 -11.77 20.51 -1.94
N GLN A 41 -12.92 19.89 -1.64
CA GLN A 41 -14.13 19.96 -2.47
C GLN A 41 -14.67 21.39 -2.56
N ALA A 42 -14.81 22.06 -1.42
CA ALA A 42 -15.28 23.46 -1.36
C ALA A 42 -14.33 24.42 -2.09
N ALA A 43 -13.03 24.11 -2.15
CA ALA A 43 -12.02 24.86 -2.90
C ALA A 43 -11.99 24.49 -4.40
N GLY A 44 -12.85 23.57 -4.89
CA GLY A 44 -12.88 23.13 -6.28
C GLY A 44 -11.70 22.24 -6.71
N ILE A 45 -10.90 21.74 -5.76
CA ILE A 45 -9.71 20.95 -6.05
C ILE A 45 -10.07 19.51 -6.45
N PHE A 46 -11.19 18.97 -5.96
CA PHE A 46 -11.74 17.67 -6.39
C PHE A 46 -12.48 17.77 -7.75
N SER A 47 -11.85 18.38 -8.73
CA SER A 47 -12.36 18.42 -10.10
C SER A 47 -11.87 17.23 -10.91
N GLU A 48 -12.59 16.87 -11.98
CA GLU A 48 -12.17 15.80 -12.92
C GLU A 48 -10.77 16.04 -13.48
N GLU A 49 -10.39 17.29 -13.69
CA GLU A 49 -9.07 17.68 -14.19
C GLU A 49 -7.92 17.30 -13.21
N ASN A 50 -8.19 17.37 -11.91
CA ASN A 50 -7.21 17.13 -10.85
C ASN A 50 -7.19 15.68 -10.34
N ILE A 51 -8.28 14.93 -10.49
CA ILE A 51 -8.33 13.52 -10.17
C ILE A 51 -7.27 12.77 -10.98
N GLY A 52 -6.54 11.86 -10.33
CA GLY A 52 -5.38 11.17 -10.88
C GLY A 52 -4.05 11.91 -10.71
N LYS A 53 -4.06 13.21 -10.37
CA LYS A 53 -2.84 14.06 -10.30
C LYS A 53 -2.52 14.59 -8.90
N PHE A 54 -3.20 14.15 -7.85
CA PHE A 54 -3.07 14.70 -6.49
C PHE A 54 -1.63 14.69 -5.95
N TRP A 55 -0.84 13.69 -6.28
CA TRP A 55 0.57 13.69 -5.88
C TRP A 55 1.42 14.76 -6.59
N GLN A 56 1.02 15.17 -7.79
CA GLN A 56 1.74 16.14 -8.60
C GLN A 56 1.44 17.60 -8.18
N LEU A 57 0.27 17.82 -7.56
CA LEU A 57 -0.17 19.14 -7.12
C LEU A 57 0.37 19.43 -5.71
N PRO A 58 1.19 20.48 -5.52
CA PRO A 58 1.72 20.83 -4.20
C PRO A 58 0.66 21.02 -3.13
N ALA A 59 -0.50 21.58 -3.48
CA ALA A 59 -1.60 21.85 -2.57
C ALA A 59 -2.28 20.59 -2.02
N THR A 60 -2.19 19.45 -2.71
CA THR A 60 -2.82 18.19 -2.31
C THR A 60 -1.86 17.18 -1.67
N LYS A 61 -0.54 17.43 -1.73
CA LYS A 61 0.45 16.55 -1.10
C LYS A 61 0.20 16.32 0.40
N PRO A 62 -0.07 17.35 1.22
CA PRO A 62 -0.38 17.13 2.64
C PRO A 62 -1.60 16.23 2.86
N TYR A 63 -2.61 16.34 1.99
CA TYR A 63 -3.78 15.47 2.02
C TYR A 63 -3.42 14.00 1.66
N MET A 64 -2.54 13.79 0.67
CA MET A 64 -2.08 12.44 0.33
C MET A 64 -1.26 11.82 1.46
N PHE A 65 -0.45 12.59 2.18
CA PHE A 65 0.25 12.13 3.39
C PHE A 65 -0.71 11.81 4.53
N LEU A 66 -1.77 12.60 4.73
CA LEU A 66 -2.81 12.30 5.70
C LEU A 66 -3.46 10.94 5.40
N ARG A 67 -3.81 10.68 4.14
CA ARG A 67 -4.39 9.41 3.70
C ARG A 67 -3.43 8.25 3.91
N LEU A 68 -2.14 8.46 3.66
CA LEU A 68 -1.11 7.47 3.95
C LEU A 68 -1.07 7.11 5.44
N SER A 69 -1.03 8.09 6.34
CA SER A 69 -1.05 7.84 7.78
C SER A 69 -2.32 7.14 8.26
N TYR A 70 -3.47 7.48 7.64
CA TYR A 70 -4.73 6.76 7.88
C TYR A 70 -4.64 5.30 7.43
N LEU A 71 -4.14 5.04 6.22
CA LEU A 71 -3.93 3.70 5.68
C LEU A 71 -3.01 2.86 6.59
N GLU A 72 -1.86 3.40 7.00
CA GLU A 72 -0.94 2.72 7.91
C GLU A 72 -1.58 2.36 9.25
N SER A 73 -2.43 3.25 9.79
CA SER A 73 -3.19 2.98 11.00
C SER A 73 -4.21 1.85 10.82
N LEU A 74 -4.87 1.76 9.65
CA LEU A 74 -5.79 0.67 9.31
C LEU A 74 -5.05 -0.68 9.21
N ILE A 75 -3.89 -0.69 8.55
CA ILE A 75 -3.07 -1.90 8.40
C ILE A 75 -2.55 -2.36 9.77
N GLY A 76 -2.00 -1.45 10.57
CA GLY A 76 -1.52 -1.75 11.91
C GLY A 76 -2.60 -2.32 12.84
N ALA A 77 -3.86 -1.88 12.65
CA ALA A 77 -5.02 -2.40 13.38
C ALA A 77 -5.67 -3.63 12.72
N ARG A 78 -5.06 -4.21 11.68
CA ARG A 78 -5.59 -5.35 10.91
C ARG A 78 -6.97 -5.10 10.28
N LYS A 79 -7.36 -3.86 10.03
CA LYS A 79 -8.62 -3.49 9.34
C LYS A 79 -8.43 -3.54 7.83
N LEU A 80 -7.99 -4.70 7.32
CA LEU A 80 -7.49 -4.87 5.95
C LEU A 80 -8.52 -4.55 4.87
N ARG A 81 -9.82 -4.82 5.09
CA ARG A 81 -10.86 -4.46 4.11
C ARG A 81 -11.05 -2.94 3.97
N LEU A 82 -10.86 -2.19 5.06
CA LEU A 82 -10.87 -0.72 5.01
C LEU A 82 -9.57 -0.20 4.40
N ALA A 83 -8.44 -0.80 4.73
CA ALA A 83 -7.15 -0.49 4.13
C ALA A 83 -7.15 -0.69 2.59
N ALA A 84 -7.77 -1.77 2.08
CA ALA A 84 -7.94 -1.97 0.65
C ALA A 84 -8.73 -0.83 -0.01
N LYS A 85 -9.86 -0.42 0.60
CA LYS A 85 -10.65 0.71 0.10
C LYS A 85 -9.84 2.01 0.07
N GLU A 86 -9.03 2.24 1.10
CA GLU A 86 -8.17 3.41 1.19
C GLU A 86 -7.09 3.41 0.10
N CYS A 87 -6.43 2.26 -0.14
CA CYS A 87 -5.48 2.11 -1.25
C CYS A 87 -6.13 2.39 -2.61
N VAL A 88 -7.32 1.82 -2.86
CA VAL A 88 -8.07 2.06 -4.13
C VAL A 88 -8.36 3.54 -4.32
N GLU A 89 -8.77 4.24 -3.27
CA GLU A 89 -9.03 5.68 -3.36
C GLU A 89 -7.74 6.48 -3.57
N MET A 90 -6.63 6.12 -2.91
CA MET A 90 -5.33 6.75 -3.14
C MET A 90 -4.85 6.57 -4.58
N LEU A 91 -5.03 5.38 -5.17
CA LEU A 91 -4.72 5.08 -6.57
C LEU A 91 -5.63 5.84 -7.54
N ARG A 92 -6.91 6.09 -7.18
CA ARG A 92 -7.81 6.94 -7.95
C ARG A 92 -7.36 8.40 -7.95
N LEU A 93 -6.90 8.90 -6.81
CA LEU A 93 -6.43 10.27 -6.65
C LEU A 93 -5.06 10.53 -7.27
N SER A 94 -4.23 9.50 -7.42
CA SER A 94 -2.86 9.60 -7.97
C SER A 94 -2.55 8.40 -8.85
N GLU A 95 -2.88 8.49 -10.14
CA GLU A 95 -2.74 7.40 -11.11
C GLU A 95 -1.31 6.93 -11.34
N LEU A 96 -0.33 7.84 -11.23
CA LEU A 96 1.09 7.50 -11.35
C LEU A 96 1.61 6.68 -10.16
N ASP A 97 0.80 6.56 -9.12
CA ASP A 97 1.13 5.80 -7.92
C ASP A 97 2.57 6.00 -7.38
N ALA A 98 2.98 7.24 -7.28
CA ALA A 98 4.32 7.60 -6.79
C ALA A 98 4.60 7.10 -5.36
N LEU A 99 3.56 6.72 -4.62
CA LEU A 99 3.65 6.15 -3.28
C LEU A 99 3.69 4.61 -3.26
N GLY A 100 3.60 3.94 -4.40
CA GLY A 100 3.65 2.47 -4.51
C GLY A 100 2.46 1.75 -3.86
N ARG A 101 1.29 2.39 -3.79
CA ARG A 101 0.10 1.81 -3.13
C ARG A 101 -0.46 0.59 -3.84
N ARG A 102 -0.19 0.42 -5.14
CA ARG A 102 -0.54 -0.80 -5.88
C ARG A 102 0.09 -2.06 -5.29
N TYR A 103 1.34 -1.99 -4.84
CA TYR A 103 2.02 -3.13 -4.21
C TYR A 103 1.39 -3.46 -2.86
N GLN A 104 1.18 -2.45 -2.01
CA GLN A 104 0.52 -2.66 -0.72
C GLN A 104 -0.89 -3.20 -0.88
N LEU A 105 -1.67 -2.70 -1.86
CA LEU A 105 -3.00 -3.22 -2.18
C LEU A 105 -2.95 -4.69 -2.63
N MET A 106 -1.95 -5.08 -3.42
CA MET A 106 -1.75 -6.46 -3.84
C MET A 106 -1.52 -7.38 -2.65
N PHE A 107 -0.68 -6.99 -1.69
CA PHE A 107 -0.48 -7.74 -0.45
C PHE A 107 -1.75 -7.81 0.40
N ILE A 108 -2.49 -6.71 0.50
CA ILE A 108 -3.78 -6.69 1.21
C ILE A 108 -4.78 -7.64 0.56
N TYR A 109 -4.95 -7.60 -0.78
CA TYR A 109 -5.83 -8.52 -1.49
C TYR A 109 -5.42 -9.98 -1.28
N SER A 110 -4.12 -10.26 -1.30
CA SER A 110 -3.61 -11.58 -0.95
C SER A 110 -3.99 -11.96 0.48
N ALA A 111 -3.86 -11.08 1.45
CA ALA A 111 -4.15 -11.35 2.86
C ALA A 111 -5.64 -11.61 3.14
N ILE A 112 -6.55 -10.92 2.41
CA ILE A 112 -8.01 -11.06 2.57
C ILE A 112 -8.65 -11.99 1.52
N GLU A 113 -7.82 -12.68 0.71
CA GLU A 113 -8.21 -13.69 -0.28
C GLU A 113 -9.13 -13.17 -1.40
N GLU A 114 -8.97 -11.91 -1.79
CA GLU A 114 -9.72 -11.28 -2.88
C GLU A 114 -9.03 -11.54 -4.25
N GLY A 115 -9.19 -12.78 -4.74
CA GLY A 115 -8.48 -13.27 -5.93
C GLY A 115 -8.81 -12.52 -7.22
N ASP A 116 -10.08 -12.20 -7.44
CA ASP A 116 -10.50 -11.51 -8.68
C ASP A 116 -10.00 -10.06 -8.68
N ALA A 117 -10.12 -9.35 -7.56
CA ALA A 117 -9.60 -7.99 -7.41
C ALA A 117 -8.06 -7.93 -7.55
N ALA A 118 -7.35 -8.96 -7.08
CA ALA A 118 -5.90 -9.06 -7.26
C ALA A 118 -5.51 -9.24 -8.74
N ILE A 119 -6.27 -10.03 -9.50
CA ILE A 119 -6.05 -10.19 -10.94
C ILE A 119 -6.35 -8.89 -11.70
N GLU A 120 -7.45 -8.20 -11.39
CA GLU A 120 -7.77 -6.90 -11.98
C GLU A 120 -6.67 -5.86 -11.72
N LEU A 121 -6.16 -5.83 -10.49
CA LEU A 121 -5.05 -4.94 -10.13
C LEU A 121 -3.78 -5.28 -10.92
N TYR A 122 -3.43 -6.57 -11.02
CA TYR A 122 -2.28 -7.01 -11.81
C TYR A 122 -2.42 -6.64 -13.30
N GLN A 123 -3.59 -6.89 -13.90
CA GLN A 123 -3.87 -6.55 -15.30
C GLN A 123 -3.81 -5.05 -15.57
N ARG A 124 -4.15 -4.22 -14.58
CA ARG A 124 -4.08 -2.76 -14.72
C ARG A 124 -2.65 -2.24 -14.85
N TYR A 125 -1.69 -2.85 -14.15
CA TYR A 125 -0.31 -2.36 -14.11
C TYR A 125 0.65 -3.22 -14.92
N GLU A 126 0.37 -4.51 -15.11
CA GLU A 126 1.17 -5.49 -15.89
C GLU A 126 2.67 -5.47 -15.56
N GLU A 127 3.01 -5.24 -14.28
CA GLU A 127 4.40 -5.16 -13.84
C GLU A 127 4.97 -6.52 -13.45
N GLY A 128 6.07 -6.90 -14.11
CA GLY A 128 6.84 -8.12 -13.85
C GLY A 128 7.84 -7.93 -12.71
N VAL A 129 7.37 -7.76 -11.47
CA VAL A 129 8.19 -7.57 -10.26
C VAL A 129 7.77 -8.51 -9.14
N ALA A 130 8.68 -8.82 -8.22
CA ALA A 130 8.37 -9.72 -7.11
C ALA A 130 7.26 -9.18 -6.21
N MET A 131 7.15 -7.86 -6.05
CA MET A 131 6.07 -7.19 -5.30
C MET A 131 4.66 -7.49 -5.83
N MET A 132 4.53 -7.90 -7.10
CA MET A 132 3.27 -8.36 -7.70
C MET A 132 3.15 -9.88 -7.69
N TYR A 133 4.19 -10.59 -8.12
CA TYR A 133 4.12 -12.04 -8.30
C TYR A 133 4.14 -12.84 -7.00
N LEU A 134 4.87 -12.38 -5.96
CA LEU A 134 4.90 -13.08 -4.68
C LEU A 134 3.51 -13.15 -4.03
N PRO A 135 2.78 -12.02 -3.80
CA PRO A 135 1.46 -12.10 -3.19
C PRO A 135 0.44 -12.86 -4.05
N LEU A 136 0.52 -12.79 -5.40
CA LEU A 136 -0.32 -13.60 -6.30
C LEU A 136 -0.03 -15.09 -6.18
N THR A 137 1.25 -15.48 -6.11
CA THR A 137 1.65 -16.87 -5.88
C THR A 137 1.05 -17.41 -4.58
N MET A 138 1.21 -16.67 -3.49
CA MET A 138 0.71 -17.05 -2.17
C MET A 138 -0.81 -17.09 -2.11
N LEU A 139 -1.48 -16.10 -2.72
CA LEU A 139 -2.93 -16.01 -2.79
C LEU A 139 -3.53 -17.24 -3.48
N PHE A 140 -3.08 -17.56 -4.69
CA PHE A 140 -3.65 -18.67 -5.44
C PHE A 140 -3.27 -20.03 -4.88
N TYR A 141 -2.13 -20.15 -4.20
CA TYR A 141 -1.81 -21.33 -3.41
C TYR A 141 -2.84 -21.54 -2.28
N ARG A 142 -3.13 -20.49 -1.49
CA ARG A 142 -4.12 -20.57 -0.39
C ARG A 142 -5.55 -20.85 -0.88
N LEU A 143 -5.92 -20.28 -2.04
CA LEU A 143 -7.20 -20.54 -2.67
C LEU A 143 -7.31 -21.94 -3.33
N GLY A 144 -6.27 -22.77 -3.27
CA GLY A 144 -6.25 -24.09 -3.91
C GLY A 144 -6.17 -24.05 -5.44
N LYS A 145 -6.01 -22.87 -6.04
CA LYS A 145 -5.89 -22.68 -7.50
C LYS A 145 -4.46 -22.97 -7.97
N MET A 146 -4.02 -24.21 -7.81
CA MET A 146 -2.61 -24.65 -7.96
C MET A 146 -2.01 -24.34 -9.33
N LYS A 147 -2.80 -24.38 -10.41
CA LYS A 147 -2.33 -24.03 -11.76
C LYS A 147 -1.90 -22.55 -11.82
N MET A 148 -2.70 -21.67 -11.26
CA MET A 148 -2.39 -20.23 -11.21
C MET A 148 -1.20 -19.95 -10.29
N ALA A 149 -1.16 -20.58 -9.11
CA ALA A 149 -0.04 -20.44 -8.19
C ALA A 149 1.30 -20.84 -8.85
N ARG A 150 1.33 -21.98 -9.56
CA ARG A 150 2.54 -22.41 -10.30
C ARG A 150 2.93 -21.47 -11.43
N ASN A 151 1.96 -20.92 -12.15
CA ASN A 151 2.25 -19.94 -13.19
C ASN A 151 2.89 -18.69 -12.61
N PHE A 152 2.32 -18.10 -11.54
CA PHE A 152 2.90 -16.92 -10.89
C PHE A 152 4.23 -17.22 -10.21
N LEU A 153 4.43 -18.41 -9.67
CA LEU A 153 5.74 -18.84 -9.14
C LEU A 153 6.80 -18.89 -10.24
N LYS A 154 6.45 -19.38 -11.43
CA LYS A 154 7.35 -19.39 -12.59
C LYS A 154 7.73 -17.97 -13.01
N GLU A 155 6.75 -17.07 -13.10
CA GLU A 155 7.00 -15.65 -13.41
C GLU A 155 7.87 -15.01 -12.31
N LEU A 156 7.59 -15.27 -11.03
CA LEU A 156 8.41 -14.81 -9.92
C LEU A 156 9.87 -15.26 -10.05
N SER A 157 10.09 -16.55 -10.35
CA SER A 157 11.44 -17.10 -10.53
C SER A 157 12.15 -16.55 -11.77
N SER A 158 11.40 -16.04 -12.77
CA SER A 158 11.98 -15.41 -13.96
C SER A 158 12.46 -13.99 -13.71
N VAL A 159 11.88 -13.28 -12.74
CA VAL A 159 12.20 -11.89 -12.44
C VAL A 159 13.05 -11.71 -11.18
N ASN A 160 13.14 -12.74 -10.33
CA ASN A 160 13.93 -12.67 -9.10
C ASN A 160 14.73 -13.96 -8.92
N VAL A 161 16.06 -13.86 -9.00
CA VAL A 161 17.00 -15.00 -8.96
C VAL A 161 17.04 -15.69 -7.59
N ASP A 162 16.67 -15.00 -6.53
CA ASP A 162 16.70 -15.52 -5.16
C ASP A 162 15.36 -16.16 -4.73
N THR A 163 14.45 -16.42 -5.68
CA THR A 163 13.11 -16.97 -5.37
C THR A 163 13.18 -18.30 -4.60
N GLU A 164 14.04 -19.24 -5.02
CA GLU A 164 14.20 -20.53 -4.34
C GLU A 164 14.74 -20.33 -2.91
N ALA A 165 15.81 -19.56 -2.78
CA ALA A 165 16.41 -19.25 -1.49
C ALA A 165 15.45 -18.52 -0.54
N PHE A 166 14.57 -17.63 -1.08
CA PHE A 166 13.52 -16.97 -0.29
C PHE A 166 12.54 -17.99 0.31
N PHE A 167 12.03 -18.92 -0.49
CA PHE A 167 11.10 -19.93 0.02
C PHE A 167 11.76 -20.90 1.00
N GLU A 168 13.01 -21.30 0.76
CA GLU A 168 13.80 -22.13 1.70
C GLU A 168 13.96 -21.43 3.05
N ARG A 169 14.32 -20.14 3.04
CA ARG A 169 14.38 -19.31 4.26
C ARG A 169 13.03 -19.21 4.95
N GLY A 170 11.93 -19.03 4.19
CA GLY A 170 10.57 -18.98 4.73
C GLY A 170 10.17 -20.27 5.46
N VAL A 171 10.53 -21.44 4.93
CA VAL A 171 10.29 -22.74 5.60
C VAL A 171 11.05 -22.81 6.93
N ASN A 172 12.23 -22.24 7.02
CA ASN A 172 13.07 -22.23 8.22
C ASN A 172 12.70 -21.09 9.21
N GLY A 173 11.70 -20.25 8.88
CA GLY A 173 11.29 -19.11 9.71
C GLY A 173 12.25 -17.91 9.67
N ASP A 174 13.18 -17.87 8.71
CA ASP A 174 14.20 -16.82 8.53
C ASP A 174 13.86 -15.97 7.31
N LEU A 175 12.71 -15.31 7.34
CA LEU A 175 12.32 -14.40 6.26
C LEU A 175 13.22 -13.15 6.22
N PRO A 176 13.60 -12.70 5.00
CA PRO A 176 14.36 -11.46 4.87
C PRO A 176 13.51 -10.27 5.36
N THR A 177 14.17 -9.27 5.90
CA THR A 177 13.55 -7.99 6.27
C THR A 177 14.33 -6.85 5.63
N ARG A 178 13.68 -5.71 5.49
CA ARG A 178 14.36 -4.48 5.03
C ARG A 178 15.57 -4.19 5.90
N ALA A 179 16.72 -3.92 5.28
CA ALA A 179 17.93 -3.62 6.02
C ALA A 179 17.74 -2.35 6.87
N PRO A 180 18.20 -2.36 8.14
CA PRO A 180 18.10 -1.20 9.01
C PRO A 180 18.71 0.06 8.38
N GLY A 181 18.00 1.19 8.46
CA GLY A 181 18.44 2.48 7.92
C GLY A 181 18.24 2.69 6.43
N ARG A 182 17.69 1.71 5.69
CA ARG A 182 17.27 1.92 4.29
C ARG A 182 15.87 2.52 4.23
N TYR A 183 15.68 3.42 3.28
CA TYR A 183 14.36 3.98 2.97
C TYR A 183 13.53 2.96 2.19
N ALA A 184 12.21 3.00 2.37
CA ALA A 184 11.27 2.22 1.56
C ALA A 184 11.52 2.45 0.07
N GLY A 185 11.52 1.37 -0.73
CA GLY A 185 11.80 1.42 -2.17
C GLY A 185 13.29 1.51 -2.55
N SER A 186 14.20 1.48 -1.58
CA SER A 186 15.66 1.46 -1.84
C SER A 186 16.22 0.04 -1.78
N PHE A 187 15.90 -0.77 -2.79
CA PHE A 187 16.32 -2.17 -2.89
C PHE A 187 16.76 -2.53 -4.31
N ALA A 188 17.57 -3.57 -4.43
CA ALA A 188 17.95 -4.13 -5.72
C ALA A 188 16.84 -5.03 -6.26
N ILE A 189 16.22 -4.64 -7.37
CA ILE A 189 15.17 -5.43 -8.05
C ILE A 189 15.76 -6.77 -8.50
N GLY A 190 14.99 -7.84 -8.38
CA GLY A 190 15.38 -9.18 -8.79
C GLY A 190 16.29 -9.92 -7.79
N THR A 191 16.40 -9.41 -6.56
CA THR A 191 17.24 -10.00 -5.50
C THR A 191 16.49 -10.21 -4.19
N MET A 192 17.14 -10.82 -3.20
CA MET A 192 16.62 -11.03 -1.84
C MET A 192 16.22 -9.71 -1.16
N GLU A 193 16.83 -8.58 -1.52
CA GLU A 193 16.45 -7.27 -0.97
C GLU A 193 15.03 -6.88 -1.35
N GLU A 194 14.59 -7.20 -2.58
CA GLU A 194 13.20 -6.97 -3.02
C GLU A 194 12.21 -7.80 -2.20
N PHE A 195 12.55 -9.06 -1.88
CA PHE A 195 11.74 -9.87 -0.96
C PHE A 195 11.72 -9.31 0.46
N GLY A 196 12.83 -8.78 0.95
CA GLY A 196 12.90 -8.13 2.25
C GLY A 196 11.99 -6.90 2.33
N GLU A 197 11.90 -6.12 1.25
CA GLU A 197 10.94 -5.03 1.13
C GLU A 197 9.50 -5.55 1.15
N ALA A 198 9.21 -6.56 0.32
CA ALA A 198 7.89 -7.16 0.18
C ALA A 198 7.33 -7.76 1.49
N VAL A 199 8.17 -8.27 2.37
CA VAL A 199 7.76 -8.91 3.63
C VAL A 199 7.65 -7.89 4.78
N THR A 200 8.33 -6.74 4.65
CA THR A 200 8.36 -5.70 5.70
C THR A 200 7.15 -4.76 5.63
N ASP A 201 6.60 -4.53 4.45
CA ASP A 201 5.43 -3.68 4.19
C ASP A 201 4.11 -4.46 4.31
#